data_3d6653c082d39b158cf502016d617fde
#
_entry.id   3d6653c082d39b158cf502016d617fde
#
_cell.length_a   1.000
_cell.length_b   1.000
_cell.length_c   1.000
_cell.angle_alpha   90.00
_cell.angle_beta   90.00
_cell.angle_gamma   90.00
#
_symmetry.space_group_name_H-M   'P 1'
#
loop_
_entity.id
_entity.type
_entity.pdbx_description
1 polymer ?
#
loop_
_entity_poly.entity_id
_entity_poly.type
_entity_poly.pdbx_seq_one_letter_code
_entity_poly.pdbx_strand_id
1 'polypeptide(L)'
;MNEKAYFATGCFWGAERRFWKLAGVHSTSVGYMGGTRPNPTYEQVCTGTTNHAEVVEVVFDPKVISYQRLLEEFWTMHDPTSLNRQGGDIGTQYRSAIFTTTAAQQEIAISSRSQYQGVLTPAGYDAIVTEIQPADGHTYWLAEEYHQRYLEKNPNGYDCHSSTGIAFPSVNA
;
A
#
# COMPACT_ATOMS: atom_id res chain seq x y z
N MET A 1 19.76 -10.59 -3.66
CA MET A 1 18.99 -10.04 -4.79
C MET A 1 17.71 -9.40 -4.25
N ASN A 2 17.38 -8.20 -4.69
CA ASN A 2 16.22 -7.49 -4.17
C ASN A 2 14.95 -7.91 -4.91
N GLU A 3 13.81 -7.81 -4.22
CA GLU A 3 12.49 -8.01 -4.78
C GLU A 3 11.72 -6.69 -4.75
N LYS A 4 10.66 -6.63 -5.55
CA LYS A 4 9.75 -5.49 -5.57
C LYS A 4 8.39 -5.86 -5.03
N ALA A 5 7.78 -4.93 -4.30
CA ALA A 5 6.41 -5.05 -3.80
C ALA A 5 5.68 -3.74 -4.07
N TYR A 6 4.36 -3.83 -4.33
CA TYR A 6 3.53 -2.67 -4.62
C TYR A 6 2.35 -2.64 -3.66
N PHE A 7 2.21 -1.52 -2.95
CA PHE A 7 1.17 -1.35 -1.93
C PHE A 7 0.42 -0.03 -2.10
N ALA A 8 -0.89 -0.07 -1.96
CA ALA A 8 -1.76 1.10 -1.97
C ALA A 8 -2.52 1.17 -0.65
N THR A 9 -2.31 2.24 0.11
CA THR A 9 -2.91 2.41 1.44
C THR A 9 -3.59 3.77 1.62
N GLY A 10 -3.92 4.45 0.53
CA GLY A 10 -4.41 5.82 0.55
C GLY A 10 -3.33 6.78 0.08
N CYS A 11 -3.19 7.94 0.72
CA CYS A 11 -2.18 8.91 0.33
C CYS A 11 -0.77 8.28 0.39
N PHE A 12 -0.07 8.30 -0.74
CA PHE A 12 1.22 7.62 -0.84
C PHE A 12 2.37 8.36 -0.13
N TRP A 13 2.18 9.62 0.27
CA TRP A 13 3.21 10.34 1.01
C TRP A 13 3.51 9.69 2.36
N GLY A 14 2.49 9.42 3.15
CA GLY A 14 2.64 8.79 4.46
C GLY A 14 3.00 7.32 4.35
N ALA A 15 2.44 6.63 3.34
CA ALA A 15 2.75 5.23 3.09
C ALA A 15 4.24 5.06 2.75
N GLU A 16 4.76 5.89 1.85
CA GLU A 16 6.17 5.81 1.48
C GLU A 16 7.07 5.99 2.71
N ARG A 17 6.78 6.99 3.54
CA ARG A 17 7.58 7.25 4.75
C ARG A 17 7.63 6.04 5.68
N ARG A 18 6.51 5.34 5.85
CA ARG A 18 6.45 4.18 6.72
C ARG A 18 7.29 3.02 6.20
N PHE A 19 7.31 2.82 4.88
CA PHE A 19 8.10 1.75 4.29
C PHE A 19 9.59 2.06 4.27
N TRP A 20 10.01 3.28 3.95
CA TRP A 20 11.46 3.55 3.85
C TRP A 20 12.18 3.47 5.21
N LYS A 21 11.43 3.54 6.30
CA LYS A 21 12.02 3.43 7.65
C LYS A 21 12.31 1.98 8.06
N LEU A 22 11.84 1.00 7.32
CA LEU A 22 12.01 -0.40 7.69
C LEU A 22 13.41 -0.89 7.28
N ALA A 23 14.11 -1.55 8.20
CA ALA A 23 15.39 -2.16 7.88
C ALA A 23 15.17 -3.26 6.83
N GLY A 24 16.01 -3.29 5.80
CA GLY A 24 15.88 -4.22 4.69
C GLY A 24 15.18 -3.64 3.47
N VAL A 25 14.53 -2.49 3.60
CA VAL A 25 13.99 -1.75 2.46
C VAL A 25 15.13 -0.96 1.83
N HIS A 26 15.46 -1.33 0.59
CA HIS A 26 16.57 -0.72 -0.14
C HIS A 26 16.18 0.64 -0.70
N SER A 27 15.00 0.73 -1.33
CA SER A 27 14.51 1.98 -1.89
C SER A 27 12.99 1.96 -2.00
N THR A 28 12.40 3.16 -2.10
CA THR A 28 10.98 3.34 -2.31
C THR A 28 10.76 4.37 -3.40
N SER A 29 9.61 4.29 -4.06
CA SER A 29 9.11 5.34 -4.94
C SER A 29 7.59 5.35 -4.85
N VAL A 30 6.96 6.40 -5.36
CA VAL A 30 5.50 6.49 -5.42
C VAL A 30 5.06 6.65 -6.86
N GLY A 31 3.87 6.12 -7.17
CA GLY A 31 3.36 6.13 -8.52
C GLY A 31 1.88 5.78 -8.58
N TYR A 32 1.41 5.51 -9.78
CA TYR A 32 0.01 5.21 -10.06
C TYR A 32 -0.09 3.87 -10.77
N MET A 33 -1.05 3.04 -10.36
CA MET A 33 -1.15 1.68 -10.89
C MET A 33 -2.57 1.14 -10.72
N GLY A 34 -2.93 0.19 -11.56
CA GLY A 34 -4.21 -0.52 -11.43
C GLY A 34 -5.36 0.10 -12.21
N GLY A 35 -5.14 1.22 -12.87
CA GLY A 35 -6.14 1.88 -13.69
C GLY A 35 -5.93 1.67 -15.19
N THR A 36 -6.54 2.53 -15.99
CA THR A 36 -6.58 2.35 -17.44
C THR A 36 -5.85 3.44 -18.22
N ARG A 37 -5.65 4.62 -17.63
CA ARG A 37 -5.05 5.75 -18.35
C ARG A 37 -3.53 5.63 -18.40
N PRO A 38 -2.91 5.65 -19.60
CA PRO A 38 -1.45 5.67 -19.71
C PRO A 38 -0.90 7.06 -19.36
N ASN A 39 0.31 7.08 -18.79
CA ASN A 39 1.02 8.31 -18.41
C ASN A 39 0.14 9.31 -17.64
N PRO A 40 -0.52 8.87 -16.54
CA PRO A 40 -1.41 9.77 -15.83
C PRO A 40 -0.64 10.86 -15.10
N THR A 41 -1.25 12.05 -14.99
CA THR A 41 -0.74 13.09 -14.09
C THR A 41 -1.46 13.00 -12.77
N TYR A 42 -0.91 13.63 -11.72
CA TYR A 42 -1.56 13.69 -10.40
C TYR A 42 -2.96 14.29 -10.49
N GLU A 43 -3.11 15.39 -11.25
CA GLU A 43 -4.41 16.03 -11.43
C GLU A 43 -5.41 15.08 -12.09
N GLN A 44 -4.98 14.30 -13.08
CA GLN A 44 -5.85 13.32 -13.74
C GLN A 44 -6.27 12.22 -12.78
N VAL A 45 -5.35 11.71 -11.96
CA VAL A 45 -5.64 10.68 -10.97
C VAL A 45 -6.65 11.20 -9.96
N CYS A 46 -6.50 12.45 -9.51
CA CYS A 46 -7.39 13.06 -8.54
C CYS A 46 -8.81 13.25 -9.03
N THR A 47 -9.05 13.22 -10.35
CA THR A 47 -10.43 13.28 -10.89
C THR A 47 -11.20 11.99 -10.66
N GLY A 48 -10.51 10.88 -10.34
CA GLY A 48 -11.12 9.56 -10.20
C GLY A 48 -11.42 8.87 -11.53
N THR A 49 -11.12 9.51 -12.67
CA THR A 49 -11.47 8.96 -13.99
C THR A 49 -10.42 8.02 -14.55
N THR A 50 -9.19 8.02 -14.01
CA THR A 50 -8.12 7.14 -14.47
C THR A 50 -8.23 5.73 -13.90
N ASN A 51 -8.95 5.58 -12.80
CA ASN A 51 -9.09 4.37 -12.01
C ASN A 51 -7.76 3.85 -11.44
N HIS A 52 -6.72 4.66 -11.42
CA HIS A 52 -5.46 4.30 -10.78
C HIS A 52 -5.53 4.49 -9.27
N ALA A 53 -4.80 3.64 -8.53
CA ALA A 53 -4.54 3.85 -7.11
C ALA A 53 -3.19 4.56 -6.97
N GLU A 54 -3.04 5.31 -5.87
CA GLU A 54 -1.74 5.81 -5.44
C GLU A 54 -0.98 4.66 -4.79
N VAL A 55 0.20 4.33 -5.31
CA VAL A 55 0.93 3.11 -4.99
C VAL A 55 2.36 3.44 -4.58
N VAL A 56 2.87 2.72 -3.59
CA VAL A 56 4.29 2.74 -3.22
C VAL A 56 4.95 1.50 -3.79
N GLU A 57 6.04 1.69 -4.55
CA GLU A 57 6.93 0.61 -4.93
C GLU A 57 8.00 0.46 -3.87
N VAL A 58 8.12 -0.72 -3.29
CA VAL A 58 9.11 -1.04 -2.28
C VAL A 58 10.10 -2.04 -2.87
N VAL A 59 11.38 -1.65 -2.90
CA VAL A 59 12.47 -2.55 -3.28
C VAL A 59 13.12 -3.02 -1.99
N PHE A 60 13.09 -4.31 -1.72
CA PHE A 60 13.53 -4.85 -0.44
C PHE A 60 14.44 -6.08 -0.61
N ASP A 61 15.27 -6.31 0.40
CA ASP A 61 16.14 -7.49 0.46
C ASP A 61 15.40 -8.57 1.28
N PRO A 62 14.94 -9.65 0.64
CA PRO A 62 14.16 -10.69 1.35
C PRO A 62 15.00 -11.46 2.37
N LYS A 63 16.33 -11.31 2.37
CA LYS A 63 17.18 -11.88 3.40
C LYS A 63 17.19 -11.06 4.68
N VAL A 64 16.83 -9.78 4.60
CA VAL A 64 16.83 -8.86 5.74
C VAL A 64 15.42 -8.64 6.26
N ILE A 65 14.44 -8.46 5.35
CA ILE A 65 13.05 -8.26 5.70
C ILE A 65 12.17 -9.15 4.81
N SER A 66 11.24 -9.87 5.40
CA SER A 66 10.35 -10.75 4.65
C SER A 66 9.20 -9.97 4.03
N TYR A 67 8.59 -10.52 2.99
CA TYR A 67 7.36 -9.98 2.43
C TYR A 67 6.23 -9.96 3.48
N GLN A 68 6.18 -10.99 4.33
CA GLN A 68 5.23 -11.07 5.45
C GLN A 68 5.37 -9.83 6.36
N ARG A 69 6.59 -9.43 6.69
CA ARG A 69 6.81 -8.26 7.56
C ARG A 69 6.35 -6.96 6.87
N LEU A 70 6.55 -6.84 5.56
CA LEU A 70 6.03 -5.70 4.81
C LEU A 70 4.50 -5.67 4.85
N LEU A 71 3.86 -6.83 4.74
CA LEU A 71 2.40 -6.93 4.82
C LEU A 71 1.87 -6.57 6.21
N GLU A 72 2.57 -6.95 7.26
CA GLU A 72 2.18 -6.56 8.62
C GLU A 72 2.16 -5.03 8.75
N GLU A 73 3.15 -4.35 8.19
CA GLU A 73 3.15 -2.90 8.13
C GLU A 73 2.01 -2.36 7.28
N PHE A 74 1.79 -2.96 6.11
CA PHE A 74 0.71 -2.58 5.20
C PHE A 74 -0.66 -2.63 5.91
N TRP A 75 -0.98 -3.77 6.54
CA TRP A 75 -2.29 -3.95 7.16
C TRP A 75 -2.52 -2.99 8.33
N THR A 76 -1.48 -2.66 9.08
CA THR A 76 -1.60 -1.85 10.28
C THR A 76 -1.49 -0.36 10.04
N MET A 77 -1.00 0.08 8.87
CA MET A 77 -0.82 1.51 8.61
C MET A 77 -2.08 2.20 8.08
N HIS A 78 -3.13 1.47 7.72
CA HIS A 78 -4.36 2.04 7.18
C HIS A 78 -5.56 1.18 7.57
N ASP A 79 -6.77 1.64 7.20
CA ASP A 79 -8.00 0.88 7.41
C ASP A 79 -8.34 0.09 6.14
N PRO A 80 -8.06 -1.22 6.09
CA PRO A 80 -8.32 -2.02 4.89
C PRO A 80 -9.78 -2.39 4.69
N THR A 81 -10.67 -1.97 5.59
CA THR A 81 -12.11 -2.19 5.48
C THR A 81 -12.83 -1.00 4.86
N SER A 82 -12.12 0.10 4.60
CA SER A 82 -12.68 1.33 4.06
C SER A 82 -12.61 1.30 2.54
N LEU A 83 -13.77 1.33 1.88
CA LEU A 83 -13.84 1.21 0.42
C LEU A 83 -13.59 2.58 -0.24
N ASN A 84 -12.58 2.61 -1.12
CA ASN A 84 -12.24 3.78 -1.93
C ASN A 84 -12.06 5.06 -1.11
N ARG A 85 -11.54 4.92 0.11
CA ARG A 85 -11.21 6.08 0.95
C ARG A 85 -10.30 5.68 2.09
N GLN A 86 -9.56 6.67 2.60
CA GLN A 86 -8.82 6.55 3.85
C GLN A 86 -9.02 7.85 4.63
N GLY A 87 -9.75 7.76 5.76
CA GLY A 87 -10.08 8.94 6.56
C GLY A 87 -10.82 9.98 5.73
N GLY A 88 -10.27 11.20 5.68
CA GLY A 88 -10.83 12.29 4.90
C GLY A 88 -10.52 12.26 3.40
N ASP A 89 -9.60 11.38 2.97
CA ASP A 89 -9.23 11.25 1.56
C ASP A 89 -10.21 10.28 0.88
N ILE A 90 -11.04 10.80 -0.01
CA ILE A 90 -12.12 10.06 -0.66
C ILE A 90 -11.85 9.97 -2.16
N GLY A 91 -11.92 8.76 -2.73
CA GLY A 91 -11.77 8.49 -4.15
C GLY A 91 -11.12 7.16 -4.41
N THR A 92 -11.28 6.64 -5.64
CA THR A 92 -10.69 5.36 -6.04
C THR A 92 -9.17 5.36 -5.96
N GLN A 93 -8.52 6.53 -6.09
CA GLN A 93 -7.07 6.66 -5.98
C GLN A 93 -6.56 6.35 -4.57
N TYR A 94 -7.42 6.42 -3.57
CA TYR A 94 -7.06 6.14 -2.17
C TYR A 94 -7.50 4.76 -1.70
N ARG A 95 -7.87 3.88 -2.63
CA ARG A 95 -8.30 2.53 -2.28
C ARG A 95 -7.14 1.67 -1.80
N SER A 96 -7.46 0.67 -0.97
CA SER A 96 -6.50 -0.32 -0.48
C SER A 96 -6.26 -1.38 -1.55
N ALA A 97 -5.01 -1.63 -1.89
CA ALA A 97 -4.68 -2.66 -2.88
C ALA A 97 -3.26 -3.19 -2.71
N ILE A 98 -3.06 -4.41 -3.15
CA ILE A 98 -1.75 -5.06 -3.22
C ILE A 98 -1.59 -5.58 -4.64
N PHE A 99 -0.46 -5.28 -5.27
CA PHE A 99 -0.09 -5.84 -6.57
C PHE A 99 1.12 -6.73 -6.35
N THR A 100 0.97 -8.03 -6.64
CA THR A 100 2.01 -9.01 -6.33
C THR A 100 2.92 -9.25 -7.52
N THR A 101 4.21 -9.46 -7.26
CA THR A 101 5.20 -9.66 -8.32
C THR A 101 5.59 -11.12 -8.49
N THR A 102 5.19 -11.99 -7.57
CA THR A 102 5.47 -13.43 -7.62
C THR A 102 4.27 -14.22 -7.11
N ALA A 103 4.19 -15.50 -7.48
CA ALA A 103 3.15 -16.39 -6.95
C ALA A 103 3.26 -16.54 -5.43
N ALA A 104 4.47 -16.57 -4.90
CA ALA A 104 4.68 -16.64 -3.45
C ALA A 104 4.11 -15.40 -2.74
N GLN A 105 4.33 -14.19 -3.31
CA GLN A 105 3.73 -12.96 -2.77
C GLN A 105 2.21 -13.04 -2.76
N GLN A 106 1.61 -13.58 -3.84
CA GLN A 106 0.16 -13.70 -3.95
C GLN A 106 -0.40 -14.58 -2.82
N GLU A 107 0.21 -15.72 -2.57
CA GLU A 107 -0.22 -16.63 -1.52
C GLU A 107 -0.07 -16.01 -0.13
N ILE A 108 1.07 -15.37 0.12
CA ILE A 108 1.35 -14.72 1.42
C ILE A 108 0.37 -13.57 1.65
N ALA A 109 0.10 -12.77 0.62
CA ALA A 109 -0.84 -11.65 0.73
C ALA A 109 -2.25 -12.14 1.09
N ILE A 110 -2.74 -13.16 0.41
CA ILE A 110 -4.06 -13.73 0.68
C ILE A 110 -4.13 -14.32 2.10
N SER A 111 -3.10 -15.05 2.50
CA SER A 111 -3.01 -15.62 3.85
C SER A 111 -3.00 -14.53 4.92
N SER A 112 -2.22 -13.47 4.72
CA SER A 112 -2.14 -12.36 5.68
C SER A 112 -3.47 -11.62 5.80
N ARG A 113 -4.21 -11.48 4.70
CA ARG A 113 -5.55 -10.88 4.73
C ARG A 113 -6.47 -11.65 5.66
N SER A 114 -6.48 -12.98 5.54
CA SER A 114 -7.29 -13.83 6.40
C SER A 114 -6.87 -13.72 7.87
N GLN A 115 -5.58 -13.64 8.13
CA GLN A 115 -5.06 -13.48 9.50
C GLN A 115 -5.52 -12.16 10.10
N TYR A 116 -5.43 -11.07 9.35
CA TYR A 116 -5.83 -9.76 9.85
C TYR A 116 -7.35 -9.66 9.99
N GLN A 117 -8.10 -10.23 9.06
CA GLN A 117 -9.56 -10.31 9.19
C GLN A 117 -9.97 -10.99 10.47
N GLY A 118 -9.22 -12.02 10.90
CA GLY A 118 -9.49 -12.77 12.12
C GLY A 118 -9.44 -11.94 13.39
N VAL A 119 -8.68 -10.82 13.40
CA VAL A 119 -8.65 -9.90 14.56
C VAL A 119 -9.54 -8.68 14.34
N LEU A 120 -9.84 -8.31 13.10
CA LEU A 120 -10.71 -7.17 12.81
C LEU A 120 -12.18 -7.49 13.07
N THR A 121 -12.65 -8.65 12.69
CA THR A 121 -14.06 -9.04 12.85
C THR A 121 -14.50 -9.00 14.33
N PRO A 122 -13.76 -9.61 15.28
CA PRO A 122 -14.13 -9.50 16.69
C PRO A 122 -14.09 -8.07 17.22
N ALA A 123 -13.30 -7.20 16.64
CA ALA A 123 -13.18 -5.80 17.03
C ALA A 123 -14.30 -4.92 16.45
N GLY A 124 -15.20 -5.50 15.65
CA GLY A 124 -16.34 -4.78 15.09
C GLY A 124 -16.15 -4.19 13.71
N TYR A 125 -15.06 -4.54 13.03
CA TYR A 125 -14.80 -4.07 11.67
C TYR A 125 -15.48 -4.98 10.65
N ASP A 126 -15.84 -4.38 9.50
CA ASP A 126 -16.41 -5.10 8.37
C ASP A 126 -15.35 -5.92 7.64
N ALA A 127 -15.74 -6.55 6.54
CA ALA A 127 -14.82 -7.32 5.71
C ALA A 127 -13.74 -6.42 5.08
N ILE A 128 -12.54 -6.94 4.97
CA ILE A 128 -11.45 -6.29 4.26
C ILE A 128 -11.82 -6.16 2.78
N VAL A 129 -11.65 -4.96 2.22
CA VAL A 129 -11.98 -4.65 0.82
C VAL A 129 -10.72 -4.52 -0.05
N THR A 130 -9.55 -4.81 0.49
CA THR A 130 -8.28 -4.71 -0.22
C THR A 130 -8.28 -5.59 -1.47
N GLU A 131 -7.95 -4.99 -2.62
CA GLU A 131 -7.73 -5.75 -3.85
C GLU A 131 -6.36 -6.43 -3.77
N ILE A 132 -6.31 -7.72 -4.03
CA ILE A 132 -5.04 -8.45 -4.13
C ILE A 132 -4.99 -9.08 -5.52
N GLN A 133 -4.07 -8.60 -6.36
CA GLN A 133 -3.99 -9.05 -7.74
C GLN A 133 -2.53 -9.02 -8.22
N PRO A 134 -2.18 -9.84 -9.22
CA PRO A 134 -0.84 -9.77 -9.80
C PRO A 134 -0.57 -8.42 -10.45
N ALA A 135 0.68 -7.96 -10.33
CA ALA A 135 1.14 -6.75 -11.02
C ALA A 135 1.22 -6.97 -12.53
N ASP A 136 1.32 -8.22 -12.97
CA ASP A 136 1.33 -8.58 -14.37
C ASP A 136 0.06 -8.07 -15.06
N GLY A 137 0.22 -7.43 -16.21
CA GLY A 137 -0.90 -6.81 -16.91
C GLY A 137 -1.16 -5.35 -16.49
N HIS A 138 -0.50 -4.87 -15.47
CA HIS A 138 -0.57 -3.47 -15.03
C HIS A 138 0.78 -2.79 -15.21
N THR A 139 0.77 -1.50 -15.52
CA THR A 139 1.99 -0.71 -15.56
C THR A 139 2.05 0.18 -14.33
N TYR A 140 3.21 0.21 -13.69
CA TYR A 140 3.49 1.15 -12.62
C TYR A 140 3.98 2.45 -13.24
N TRP A 141 3.16 3.49 -13.15
CA TRP A 141 3.48 4.81 -13.69
C TRP A 141 4.10 5.66 -12.58
N LEU A 142 5.39 5.94 -12.70
CA LEU A 142 6.10 6.73 -11.69
C LEU A 142 5.43 8.10 -11.56
N ALA A 143 5.15 8.50 -10.32
CA ALA A 143 4.58 9.83 -10.06
C ALA A 143 5.62 10.91 -10.23
N GLU A 144 5.15 12.15 -10.30
CA GLU A 144 5.98 13.34 -10.50
C GLU A 144 7.06 13.42 -9.42
N GLU A 145 8.21 14.01 -9.76
CA GLU A 145 9.38 14.09 -8.87
C GLU A 145 9.03 14.74 -7.53
N TYR A 146 8.15 15.74 -7.51
CA TYR A 146 7.82 16.42 -6.26
C TYR A 146 7.05 15.52 -5.28
N HIS A 147 6.47 14.41 -5.73
CA HIS A 147 5.84 13.42 -4.85
C HIS A 147 6.84 12.43 -4.26
N GLN A 148 8.01 12.26 -4.91
CA GLN A 148 8.99 11.26 -4.44
C GLN A 148 9.59 11.72 -3.13
N ARG A 149 9.48 10.86 -2.10
CA ARG A 149 9.97 11.13 -0.73
C ARG A 149 9.46 12.50 -0.22
N TYR A 150 8.18 12.78 -0.47
CA TYR A 150 7.58 14.07 -0.16
C TYR A 150 7.76 14.45 1.31
N LEU A 151 7.58 13.51 2.23
CA LEU A 151 7.68 13.79 3.67
C LEU A 151 9.14 13.87 4.16
N GLU A 152 10.11 13.46 3.34
CA GLU A 152 11.52 13.76 3.63
C GLU A 152 11.83 15.22 3.29
N LYS A 153 11.31 15.69 2.14
CA LYS A 153 11.45 17.08 1.69
C LYS A 153 10.61 18.04 2.52
N ASN A 154 9.48 17.57 3.03
CA ASN A 154 8.49 18.34 3.79
C ASN A 154 8.10 17.57 5.05
N PRO A 155 8.99 17.54 6.08
CA PRO A 155 8.76 16.68 7.27
C PRO A 155 7.47 16.96 8.03
N ASN A 156 6.95 18.19 7.95
CA ASN A 156 5.70 18.59 8.59
C ASN A 156 4.53 18.61 7.60
N GLY A 157 4.71 17.99 6.42
CA GLY A 157 3.68 17.90 5.42
C GLY A 157 2.54 16.97 5.81
N TYR A 158 1.50 16.96 4.98
CA TYR A 158 0.30 16.17 5.22
C TYR A 158 0.62 14.67 5.27
N ASP A 159 0.30 14.03 6.38
CA ASP A 159 0.49 12.61 6.60
C ASP A 159 -0.81 12.05 7.18
N CYS A 160 -1.80 11.83 6.30
CA CYS A 160 -3.09 11.30 6.71
C CYS A 160 -3.08 9.78 6.58
N HIS A 161 -3.12 9.11 7.71
CA HIS A 161 -3.34 7.67 7.74
C HIS A 161 -4.36 7.35 8.82
N SER A 162 -5.44 6.70 8.40
CA SER A 162 -6.50 6.22 9.28
C SER A 162 -6.28 4.74 9.51
N SER A 163 -5.59 4.41 10.58
CA SER A 163 -5.39 3.00 10.94
C SER A 163 -6.52 2.52 11.85
N THR A 164 -6.70 1.19 11.92
CA THR A 164 -7.67 0.58 12.83
C THR A 164 -7.18 0.61 14.29
N GLY A 165 -5.89 0.79 14.50
CA GLY A 165 -5.28 0.66 15.82
C GLY A 165 -5.12 -0.79 16.27
N ILE A 166 -5.50 -1.76 15.44
CA ILE A 166 -5.43 -3.19 15.76
C ILE A 166 -4.09 -3.73 15.26
N ALA A 167 -3.30 -4.34 16.16
CA ALA A 167 -2.03 -4.94 15.78
C ALA A 167 -2.24 -6.17 14.92
N PHE A 168 -1.27 -6.46 14.05
CA PHE A 168 -1.28 -7.71 13.29
C PHE A 168 -1.04 -8.88 14.27
N PRO A 169 -1.78 -9.99 14.14
CA PRO A 169 -1.64 -11.09 15.09
C PRO A 169 -0.28 -11.76 14.98
N SER A 170 0.32 -12.05 16.12
CA SER A 170 1.58 -12.79 16.16
C SER A 170 1.34 -14.25 15.79
N VAL A 171 2.08 -14.76 14.80
CA VAL A 171 1.98 -16.17 14.39
C VAL A 171 2.91 -17.06 15.19
N ASN A 172 3.78 -16.49 16.01
CA ASN A 172 4.74 -17.21 16.83
C ASN A 172 4.42 -17.06 18.31
N ALA A 173 3.15 -17.04 18.62
CA ALA A 173 2.72 -16.96 20.01
C ALA A 173 3.09 -18.24 20.76
#